data_a64ea7ba17a98aac2a41469f1789e58e
#
_entry.id   a64ea7ba17a98aac2a41469f1789e58e
#
_cell.length_a   1.000
_cell.length_b   1.000
_cell.length_c   1.000
_cell.angle_alpha   90.00
_cell.angle_beta   90.00
_cell.angle_gamma   90.00
#
_symmetry.space_group_name_H-M   'P 1'
#
loop_
_entity.id
_entity.type
_entity.pdbx_description
1 polymer ?
#
loop_
_entity_poly.entity_id
_entity_poly.type
_entity_poly.pdbx_seq_one_letter_code
_entity_poly.pdbx_strand_id
1 'polypeptide(L)'
;MHTTLPTPRIGISACLLGNPVRFNGGHKESRLCSETLAQHFEFVPVCPEVAIGLGTPREPIRLMGDADAPRAVGTVRPELDVTDALSAYGRQIAEQLHDISGYILMQKSPSCGMERVKVYAANGHTLPGGGTGVFAQALMQARPDLPIEEDGRLNDAVLRENFLTRVYAYADWQRLLQTGLSRRAIVDFHSRYKYQLMASNPLEYKALGRRVAALAEHALEDFAPGYFSQLMRALKKPATRGTHCNVLLHLSGYLKDALGSD
;
A
#
# COMPACT_ATOMS: atom_id res chain seq x y z
N MET A 1 22.37 21.04 -2.18
CA MET A 1 22.63 19.74 -1.54
C MET A 1 21.52 18.81 -1.94
N HIS A 2 21.80 17.79 -2.77
CA HIS A 2 20.85 16.71 -3.03
C HIS A 2 20.78 15.84 -1.76
N THR A 3 19.82 16.11 -0.90
CA THR A 3 19.47 15.18 0.18
C THR A 3 18.90 13.93 -0.46
N THR A 4 19.70 12.89 -0.59
CA THR A 4 19.19 11.56 -0.95
C THR A 4 18.12 11.19 0.07
N LEU A 5 16.91 10.93 -0.41
CA LEU A 5 15.84 10.42 0.45
C LEU A 5 16.29 9.09 1.06
N PRO A 6 16.08 8.87 2.37
CA PRO A 6 16.39 7.57 2.95
C PRO A 6 15.58 6.49 2.23
N THR A 7 16.17 5.31 2.09
CA THR A 7 15.53 4.16 1.48
C THR A 7 14.25 3.82 2.26
N PRO A 8 13.06 3.82 1.62
CA PRO A 8 11.82 3.51 2.32
C PRO A 8 11.82 2.06 2.83
N ARG A 9 11.32 1.85 4.05
CA ARG A 9 11.07 0.52 4.61
C ARG A 9 9.70 0.03 4.18
N ILE A 10 9.61 -1.22 3.73
CA ILE A 10 8.37 -1.83 3.22
C ILE A 10 8.16 -3.19 3.86
N GLY A 11 6.97 -3.40 4.44
CA GLY A 11 6.54 -4.73 4.84
C GLY A 11 6.31 -5.62 3.62
N ILE A 12 6.66 -6.90 3.71
CA ILE A 12 6.46 -7.84 2.61
C ILE A 12 6.12 -9.24 3.13
N SER A 13 5.24 -9.94 2.42
CA SER A 13 5.01 -11.36 2.69
C SER A 13 6.31 -12.14 2.51
N ALA A 14 6.84 -12.74 3.57
CA ALA A 14 8.19 -13.31 3.63
C ALA A 14 8.48 -14.35 2.53
N CYS A 15 7.44 -15.10 2.10
CA CYS A 15 7.58 -16.08 1.01
C CYS A 15 7.94 -15.44 -0.35
N LEU A 16 7.70 -14.14 -0.54
CA LEU A 16 8.05 -13.41 -1.77
C LEU A 16 9.54 -13.11 -1.88
N LEU A 17 10.27 -13.18 -0.77
CA LEU A 17 11.74 -13.04 -0.70
C LEU A 17 12.48 -14.40 -0.69
N GLY A 18 11.79 -15.48 -1.01
CA GLY A 18 12.40 -16.83 -1.00
C GLY A 18 12.40 -17.53 0.35
N ASN A 19 11.82 -16.95 1.41
CA ASN A 19 11.75 -17.59 2.72
C ASN A 19 10.83 -18.82 2.68
N PRO A 20 11.27 -20.00 3.18
CA PRO A 20 10.51 -21.26 3.09
C PRO A 20 9.42 -21.35 4.17
N VAL A 21 8.51 -20.39 4.16
CA VAL A 21 7.46 -20.18 5.19
C VAL A 21 6.05 -20.57 4.72
N ARG A 22 5.90 -21.14 3.53
CA ARG A 22 4.59 -21.59 3.05
C ARG A 22 4.16 -22.90 3.72
N PHE A 23 2.86 -23.19 3.63
CA PHE A 23 2.27 -24.39 4.23
C PHE A 23 2.99 -25.70 3.87
N ASN A 24 3.57 -25.80 2.69
CA ASN A 24 4.29 -26.97 2.20
C ASN A 24 5.81 -26.93 2.45
N GLY A 25 6.31 -25.96 3.24
CA GLY A 25 7.74 -25.76 3.46
C GLY A 25 8.48 -25.09 2.32
N GLY A 26 7.79 -24.65 1.27
CA GLY A 26 8.39 -23.90 0.15
C GLY A 26 8.27 -22.40 0.28
N HIS A 27 8.60 -21.72 -0.82
CA HIS A 27 8.46 -20.26 -0.98
C HIS A 27 7.70 -19.91 -2.27
N LYS A 28 7.48 -18.64 -2.52
CA LYS A 28 6.90 -18.09 -3.75
C LYS A 28 7.69 -16.85 -4.14
N GLU A 29 8.99 -16.99 -4.29
CA GLU A 29 9.87 -15.88 -4.62
C GLU A 29 9.38 -15.09 -5.83
N SER A 30 9.34 -13.77 -5.67
CA SER A 30 9.07 -12.79 -6.71
C SER A 30 10.38 -12.11 -7.07
N ARG A 31 10.95 -12.41 -8.22
CA ARG A 31 12.20 -11.77 -8.69
C ARG A 31 12.05 -10.26 -8.81
N LEU A 32 10.84 -9.77 -9.13
CA LEU A 32 10.57 -8.34 -9.10
C LEU A 32 10.84 -7.76 -7.70
N CYS A 33 10.42 -8.45 -6.63
CA CYS A 33 10.65 -8.01 -5.26
C CYS A 33 12.11 -8.24 -4.83
N SER A 34 12.62 -9.47 -4.98
CA SER A 34 13.93 -9.86 -4.43
C SER A 34 15.13 -9.27 -5.18
N GLU A 35 14.99 -8.98 -6.48
CA GLU A 35 16.11 -8.49 -7.32
C GLU A 35 15.95 -7.01 -7.69
N THR A 36 14.75 -6.59 -8.14
CA THR A 36 14.55 -5.23 -8.66
C THR A 36 14.17 -4.24 -7.56
N LEU A 37 13.09 -4.51 -6.82
CA LEU A 37 12.61 -3.57 -5.79
C LEU A 37 13.53 -3.55 -4.56
N ALA A 38 14.24 -4.64 -4.26
CA ALA A 38 15.23 -4.70 -3.18
C ALA A 38 16.39 -3.71 -3.35
N GLN A 39 16.63 -3.20 -4.56
CA GLN A 39 17.62 -2.14 -4.80
C GLN A 39 17.15 -0.76 -4.34
N HIS A 40 15.86 -0.60 -4.11
CA HIS A 40 15.21 0.68 -3.81
C HIS A 40 14.54 0.72 -2.44
N PHE A 41 14.35 -0.45 -1.80
CA PHE A 41 13.61 -0.59 -0.55
C PHE A 41 14.34 -1.48 0.45
N GLU A 42 14.19 -1.16 1.73
CA GLU A 42 14.50 -2.05 2.83
C GLU A 42 13.26 -2.89 3.15
N PHE A 43 13.32 -4.20 2.93
CA PHE A 43 12.19 -5.09 3.18
C PHE A 43 12.16 -5.62 4.61
N VAL A 44 10.96 -5.59 5.21
CA VAL A 44 10.65 -6.22 6.49
C VAL A 44 9.77 -7.46 6.23
N PRO A 45 10.36 -8.67 6.22
CA PRO A 45 9.63 -9.89 5.90
C PRO A 45 8.68 -10.30 7.04
N VAL A 46 7.43 -10.57 6.70
CA VAL A 46 6.39 -11.00 7.63
C VAL A 46 5.67 -12.23 7.08
N CYS A 47 5.50 -13.27 7.91
CA CYS A 47 4.61 -14.39 7.61
C CYS A 47 3.56 -14.51 8.74
N PRO A 48 2.31 -14.07 8.52
CA PRO A 48 1.31 -14.08 9.58
C PRO A 48 0.97 -15.49 10.06
N GLU A 49 0.95 -16.49 9.18
CA GLU A 49 0.63 -17.87 9.54
C GLU A 49 1.71 -18.51 10.44
N VAL A 50 2.99 -18.21 10.19
CA VAL A 50 4.08 -18.65 11.06
C VAL A 50 4.03 -17.90 12.40
N ALA A 51 3.77 -16.59 12.35
CA ALA A 51 3.76 -15.74 13.55
C ALA A 51 2.66 -16.13 14.55
N ILE A 52 1.51 -16.62 14.08
CA ILE A 52 0.44 -17.11 14.96
C ILE A 52 0.65 -18.57 15.42
N GLY A 53 1.82 -19.17 15.14
CA GLY A 53 2.20 -20.49 15.66
C GLY A 53 1.79 -21.69 14.81
N LEU A 54 1.35 -21.51 13.56
CA LEU A 54 0.99 -22.65 12.70
C LEU A 54 2.18 -23.50 12.25
N GLY A 55 3.41 -22.97 12.37
CA GLY A 55 4.63 -23.67 11.97
C GLY A 55 4.82 -23.83 10.45
N THR A 56 5.82 -24.65 10.08
CA THR A 56 6.15 -25.00 8.68
C THR A 56 6.80 -26.39 8.67
N PRO A 57 6.34 -27.38 7.90
CA PRO A 57 5.09 -27.36 7.11
C PRO A 57 3.83 -27.37 7.99
N ARG A 58 2.67 -27.02 7.41
CA ARG A 58 1.39 -26.98 8.11
C ARG A 58 0.23 -27.37 7.22
N GLU A 59 -0.91 -27.60 7.82
CA GLU A 59 -2.16 -27.74 7.09
C GLU A 59 -2.51 -26.45 6.35
N PRO A 60 -2.92 -26.49 5.06
CA PRO A 60 -3.42 -25.32 4.37
C PRO A 60 -4.70 -24.79 5.04
N ILE A 61 -4.86 -23.48 5.03
CA ILE A 61 -6.10 -22.79 5.41
C ILE A 61 -6.83 -22.27 4.19
N ARG A 62 -8.14 -22.03 4.33
CA ARG A 62 -8.99 -21.41 3.32
C ARG A 62 -9.96 -20.42 3.94
N LEU A 63 -10.50 -19.51 3.12
CA LEU A 63 -11.57 -18.63 3.56
C LEU A 63 -12.93 -19.31 3.37
N MET A 64 -13.79 -19.24 4.38
CA MET A 64 -15.16 -19.78 4.36
C MET A 64 -16.17 -18.77 4.90
N GLY A 65 -17.41 -18.87 4.45
CA GLY A 65 -18.54 -18.11 4.95
C GLY A 65 -18.88 -16.89 4.11
N ASP A 66 -19.02 -15.73 4.74
CA ASP A 66 -19.34 -14.47 4.07
C ASP A 66 -18.08 -13.89 3.36
N ALA A 67 -18.25 -13.37 2.16
CA ALA A 67 -17.14 -12.75 1.39
C ALA A 67 -16.61 -11.46 2.04
N ASP A 68 -17.46 -10.73 2.75
CA ASP A 68 -17.10 -9.47 3.41
C ASP A 68 -16.48 -9.69 4.80
N ALA A 69 -16.81 -10.84 5.44
CA ALA A 69 -16.30 -11.24 6.75
C ALA A 69 -15.94 -12.73 6.78
N PRO A 70 -15.00 -13.19 5.96
CA PRO A 70 -14.70 -14.61 5.84
C PRO A 70 -13.93 -15.12 7.05
N ARG A 71 -14.14 -16.39 7.38
CA ARG A 71 -13.34 -17.10 8.39
C ARG A 71 -12.18 -17.83 7.72
N ALA A 72 -11.00 -17.75 8.32
CA ALA A 72 -9.82 -18.51 7.90
C ALA A 72 -9.75 -19.84 8.68
N VAL A 73 -10.09 -20.94 8.04
CA VAL A 73 -10.18 -22.25 8.66
C VAL A 73 -9.30 -23.30 7.97
N GLY A 74 -8.94 -24.37 8.68
CA GLY A 74 -8.20 -25.49 8.12
C GLY A 74 -8.96 -26.16 6.96
N THR A 75 -8.22 -26.68 5.99
CA THR A 75 -8.83 -27.38 4.85
C THR A 75 -9.20 -28.82 5.17
N VAL A 76 -8.45 -29.48 6.07
CA VAL A 76 -8.66 -30.86 6.54
C VAL A 76 -9.41 -30.84 7.88
N ARG A 77 -9.05 -29.93 8.77
CA ARG A 77 -9.66 -29.73 10.09
C ARG A 77 -10.40 -28.39 10.14
N PRO A 78 -11.67 -28.34 9.75
CA PRO A 78 -12.44 -27.09 9.77
C PRO A 78 -12.61 -26.46 11.15
N GLU A 79 -12.42 -27.23 12.22
CA GLU A 79 -12.37 -26.76 13.61
C GLU A 79 -11.11 -25.93 13.93
N LEU A 80 -10.06 -26.05 13.11
CA LEU A 80 -8.91 -25.16 13.18
C LEU A 80 -9.32 -23.79 12.58
N ASP A 81 -9.80 -22.91 13.44
CA ASP A 81 -10.13 -21.54 13.07
C ASP A 81 -9.04 -20.59 13.56
N VAL A 82 -8.42 -19.87 12.63
CA VAL A 82 -7.32 -18.93 12.90
C VAL A 82 -7.71 -17.49 12.61
N THR A 83 -8.98 -17.22 12.40
CA THR A 83 -9.51 -15.91 12.01
C THR A 83 -9.09 -14.81 12.99
N ASP A 84 -9.40 -15.01 14.27
CA ASP A 84 -9.12 -14.01 15.30
C ASP A 84 -7.62 -13.80 15.49
N ALA A 85 -6.82 -14.87 15.45
CA ALA A 85 -5.37 -14.79 15.57
C ALA A 85 -4.73 -14.02 14.41
N LEU A 86 -5.15 -14.28 13.16
CA LEU A 86 -4.68 -13.55 11.99
C LEU A 86 -5.10 -12.08 12.01
N SER A 87 -6.34 -11.81 12.42
CA SER A 87 -6.86 -10.44 12.52
C SER A 87 -6.14 -9.66 13.62
N ALA A 88 -5.93 -10.26 14.80
CA ALA A 88 -5.17 -9.65 15.88
C ALA A 88 -3.73 -9.35 15.46
N TYR A 89 -3.07 -10.30 14.79
CA TYR A 89 -1.71 -10.10 14.29
C TYR A 89 -1.64 -9.01 13.22
N GLY A 90 -2.66 -8.86 12.36
CA GLY A 90 -2.73 -7.76 11.39
C GLY A 90 -2.75 -6.39 12.07
N ARG A 91 -3.53 -6.23 13.13
CA ARG A 91 -3.54 -5.00 13.95
C ARG A 91 -2.21 -4.78 14.66
N GLN A 92 -1.64 -5.83 15.26
CA GLN A 92 -0.34 -5.77 15.91
C GLN A 92 0.77 -5.31 14.96
N ILE A 93 0.83 -5.84 13.74
CA ILE A 93 1.81 -5.44 12.72
C ILE A 93 1.58 -3.99 12.29
N ALA A 94 0.33 -3.53 12.20
CA ALA A 94 0.03 -2.13 11.89
C ALA A 94 0.62 -1.15 12.92
N GLU A 95 0.67 -1.54 14.18
CA GLU A 95 1.25 -0.77 15.28
C GLU A 95 2.78 -0.92 15.34
N GLN A 96 3.29 -2.16 15.29
CA GLN A 96 4.73 -2.44 15.45
C GLN A 96 5.58 -1.91 14.29
N LEU A 97 5.08 -2.02 13.07
CA LEU A 97 5.76 -1.52 11.87
C LEU A 97 5.23 -0.13 11.48
N HIS A 98 5.17 0.79 12.45
CA HIS A 98 4.69 2.16 12.22
C HIS A 98 5.57 2.95 11.24
N ASP A 99 6.82 2.56 11.09
CA ASP A 99 7.84 3.20 10.26
C ASP A 99 7.88 2.70 8.80
N ILE A 100 7.10 1.66 8.43
CA ILE A 100 6.99 1.25 7.04
C ILE A 100 6.17 2.24 6.22
N SER A 101 6.57 2.41 4.96
CA SER A 101 5.95 3.33 4.01
C SER A 101 5.08 2.61 2.95
N GLY A 102 4.98 1.29 3.05
CA GLY A 102 4.17 0.47 2.16
C GLY A 102 4.19 -1.00 2.57
N TYR A 103 3.37 -1.83 1.91
CA TYR A 103 3.34 -3.26 2.13
C TYR A 103 3.06 -4.03 0.83
N ILE A 104 3.82 -5.12 0.58
CA ILE A 104 3.62 -6.01 -0.56
C ILE A 104 3.08 -7.34 -0.04
N LEU A 105 1.88 -7.69 -0.48
CA LEU A 105 1.15 -8.87 -0.06
C LEU A 105 1.26 -10.00 -1.07
N MET A 106 1.29 -11.25 -0.57
CA MET A 106 1.18 -12.45 -1.41
C MET A 106 -0.25 -12.60 -1.93
N GLN A 107 -0.41 -12.55 -3.26
CA GLN A 107 -1.71 -12.69 -3.91
C GLN A 107 -2.39 -14.04 -3.61
N LYS A 108 -3.72 -14.05 -3.60
CA LYS A 108 -4.58 -15.26 -3.46
C LYS A 108 -4.37 -16.04 -2.16
N SER A 109 -3.63 -15.49 -1.20
CA SER A 109 -3.44 -16.12 0.11
C SER A 109 -4.67 -15.85 1.01
N PRO A 110 -5.19 -16.85 1.74
CA PRO A 110 -6.29 -16.65 2.69
C PRO A 110 -5.90 -15.74 3.88
N SER A 111 -4.62 -15.57 4.13
CA SER A 111 -4.08 -14.64 5.12
C SER A 111 -3.73 -13.29 4.51
N CYS A 112 -2.94 -13.28 3.40
CA CYS A 112 -2.28 -12.10 2.86
C CYS A 112 -2.93 -11.52 1.60
N GLY A 113 -3.83 -12.22 0.90
CA GLY A 113 -4.38 -11.73 -0.36
C GLY A 113 -5.19 -10.44 -0.17
N MET A 114 -4.91 -9.41 -0.95
CA MET A 114 -5.57 -8.12 -0.84
C MET A 114 -6.99 -8.15 -1.41
N GLU A 115 -7.20 -8.90 -2.49
CA GLU A 115 -8.48 -9.00 -3.20
C GLU A 115 -8.64 -10.36 -3.89
N ARG A 116 -9.89 -10.71 -4.24
CA ARG A 116 -10.24 -11.91 -5.03
C ARG A 116 -9.70 -13.23 -4.46
N VAL A 117 -9.48 -13.30 -3.17
CA VAL A 117 -9.17 -14.55 -2.49
C VAL A 117 -10.42 -15.44 -2.53
N LYS A 118 -10.25 -16.71 -2.90
CA LYS A 118 -11.38 -17.64 -2.95
C LYS A 118 -12.02 -17.81 -1.57
N VAL A 119 -13.31 -17.52 -1.48
CA VAL A 119 -14.14 -17.79 -0.30
C VAL A 119 -15.07 -18.94 -0.63
N TYR A 120 -15.16 -19.92 0.25
CA TYR A 120 -15.96 -21.11 0.07
C TYR A 120 -17.25 -21.03 0.90
N ALA A 121 -18.38 -21.32 0.30
CA ALA A 121 -19.63 -21.56 1.02
C ALA A 121 -19.62 -22.90 1.75
N ALA A 122 -20.58 -23.14 2.64
CA ALA A 122 -20.70 -24.39 3.41
C ALA A 122 -20.84 -25.65 2.52
N ASN A 123 -21.40 -25.50 1.32
CA ASN A 123 -21.52 -26.56 0.31
C ASN A 123 -20.24 -26.82 -0.50
N GLY A 124 -19.13 -26.14 -0.19
CA GLY A 124 -17.82 -26.28 -0.85
C GLY A 124 -17.66 -25.53 -2.17
N HIS A 125 -18.69 -24.82 -2.67
CA HIS A 125 -18.57 -23.99 -3.85
C HIS A 125 -17.93 -22.63 -3.51
N THR A 126 -17.20 -22.05 -4.47
CA THR A 126 -16.62 -20.71 -4.32
C THR A 126 -17.68 -19.62 -4.53
N LEU A 127 -17.67 -18.62 -3.66
CA LEU A 127 -18.50 -17.43 -3.82
C LEU A 127 -17.95 -16.54 -4.95
N PRO A 128 -18.84 -15.89 -5.72
CA PRO A 128 -18.43 -14.93 -6.73
C PRO A 128 -17.76 -13.70 -6.09
N GLY A 129 -16.85 -13.06 -6.83
CA GLY A 129 -16.15 -11.86 -6.37
C GLY A 129 -14.93 -12.13 -5.46
N GLY A 130 -14.94 -13.21 -4.69
CA GLY A 130 -13.91 -13.52 -3.70
C GLY A 130 -13.92 -12.55 -2.52
N GLY A 131 -12.98 -12.71 -1.61
CA GLY A 131 -12.80 -11.88 -0.41
C GLY A 131 -11.38 -11.36 -0.27
N THR A 132 -11.09 -10.86 0.94
CA THR A 132 -9.76 -10.39 1.37
C THR A 132 -9.20 -11.34 2.42
N GLY A 133 -7.90 -11.61 2.38
CA GLY A 133 -7.22 -12.38 3.42
C GLY A 133 -7.30 -11.69 4.78
N VAL A 134 -7.50 -12.47 5.82
CA VAL A 134 -7.85 -11.94 7.16
C VAL A 134 -6.78 -11.01 7.74
N PHE A 135 -5.51 -11.38 7.64
CA PHE A 135 -4.40 -10.49 8.04
C PHE A 135 -4.36 -9.21 7.22
N ALA A 136 -4.50 -9.33 5.88
CA ALA A 136 -4.47 -8.18 4.97
C ALA A 136 -5.63 -7.22 5.27
N GLN A 137 -6.83 -7.74 5.51
CA GLN A 137 -8.00 -6.93 5.86
C GLN A 137 -7.77 -6.12 7.14
N ALA A 138 -7.27 -6.77 8.20
CA ALA A 138 -6.99 -6.10 9.48
C ALA A 138 -5.91 -5.03 9.35
N LEU A 139 -4.83 -5.29 8.59
CA LEU A 139 -3.77 -4.33 8.32
C LEU A 139 -4.29 -3.11 7.54
N MET A 140 -5.07 -3.33 6.48
CA MET A 140 -5.64 -2.26 5.66
C MET A 140 -6.65 -1.40 6.43
N GLN A 141 -7.42 -2.00 7.32
CA GLN A 141 -8.36 -1.28 8.19
C GLN A 141 -7.63 -0.43 9.24
N ALA A 142 -6.57 -0.95 9.82
CA ALA A 142 -5.78 -0.24 10.83
C ALA A 142 -4.92 0.89 10.22
N ARG A 143 -4.48 0.74 8.97
CA ARG A 143 -3.66 1.74 8.26
C ARG A 143 -4.21 2.05 6.86
N PRO A 144 -5.35 2.76 6.76
CA PRO A 144 -6.06 2.98 5.49
C PRO A 144 -5.28 3.81 4.46
N ASP A 145 -4.33 4.62 4.91
CA ASP A 145 -3.49 5.47 4.05
C ASP A 145 -2.18 4.79 3.63
N LEU A 146 -1.84 3.64 4.23
CA LEU A 146 -0.63 2.91 3.87
C LEU A 146 -0.74 2.37 2.43
N PRO A 147 0.24 2.61 1.55
CA PRO A 147 0.30 1.96 0.24
C PRO A 147 0.42 0.45 0.38
N ILE A 148 -0.58 -0.28 -0.06
CA ILE A 148 -0.58 -1.75 -0.07
C ILE A 148 -0.86 -2.21 -1.49
N GLU A 149 -0.14 -3.27 -1.94
CA GLU A 149 -0.32 -3.88 -3.26
C GLU A 149 0.04 -5.37 -3.23
N GLU A 150 -0.45 -6.14 -4.19
CA GLU A 150 -0.09 -7.55 -4.37
C GLU A 150 1.09 -7.73 -5.33
N ASP A 151 1.94 -8.73 -5.04
CA ASP A 151 3.09 -9.09 -5.88
C ASP A 151 2.72 -9.32 -7.35
N GLY A 152 1.62 -9.99 -7.60
CA GLY A 152 1.13 -10.27 -8.94
C GLY A 152 0.74 -9.00 -9.71
N ARG A 153 0.11 -8.03 -9.03
CA ARG A 153 -0.33 -6.75 -9.63
C ARG A 153 0.84 -5.82 -9.92
N LEU A 154 1.92 -5.91 -9.16
CA LEU A 154 3.14 -5.13 -9.40
C LEU A 154 3.87 -5.50 -10.71
N ASN A 155 3.51 -6.59 -11.39
CA ASN A 155 4.01 -6.88 -12.74
C ASN A 155 3.42 -5.93 -13.80
N ASP A 156 2.24 -5.34 -13.55
CA ASP A 156 1.72 -4.26 -14.37
C ASP A 156 2.50 -2.97 -14.09
N ALA A 157 3.05 -2.36 -15.14
CA ALA A 157 3.91 -1.17 -15.02
C ALA A 157 3.17 0.04 -14.45
N VAL A 158 1.88 0.21 -14.79
CA VAL A 158 1.06 1.34 -14.32
C VAL A 158 0.74 1.19 -12.84
N LEU A 159 0.35 -0.02 -12.40
CA LEU A 159 0.09 -0.29 -10.99
C LEU A 159 1.35 -0.20 -10.15
N ARG A 160 2.48 -0.68 -10.68
CA ARG A 160 3.79 -0.57 -10.02
C ARG A 160 4.20 0.88 -9.85
N GLU A 161 4.13 1.70 -10.90
CA GLU A 161 4.44 3.14 -10.83
C GLU A 161 3.55 3.85 -9.81
N ASN A 162 2.25 3.57 -9.81
CA ASN A 162 1.31 4.12 -8.85
C ASN A 162 1.67 3.73 -7.40
N PHE A 163 2.00 2.45 -7.17
CA PHE A 163 2.44 1.97 -5.86
C PHE A 163 3.72 2.69 -5.40
N LEU A 164 4.74 2.77 -6.27
CA LEU A 164 6.00 3.45 -5.98
C LEU A 164 5.77 4.92 -5.63
N THR A 165 4.99 5.65 -6.43
CA THR A 165 4.64 7.05 -6.17
C THR A 165 4.02 7.24 -4.79
N ARG A 166 3.09 6.37 -4.40
CA ARG A 166 2.45 6.41 -3.08
C ARG A 166 3.43 6.08 -1.95
N VAL A 167 4.30 5.10 -2.14
CA VAL A 167 5.32 4.71 -1.15
C VAL A 167 6.27 5.89 -0.87
N TYR A 168 6.79 6.53 -1.92
CA TYR A 168 7.66 7.68 -1.74
C TYR A 168 6.95 8.89 -1.12
N ALA A 169 5.69 9.14 -1.49
CA ALA A 169 4.90 10.20 -0.87
C ALA A 169 4.66 9.92 0.63
N TYR A 170 4.40 8.66 0.98
CA TYR A 170 4.21 8.24 2.36
C TYR A 170 5.51 8.37 3.17
N ALA A 171 6.64 7.89 2.64
CA ALA A 171 7.95 8.00 3.29
C ALA A 171 8.38 9.46 3.50
N ASP A 172 8.14 10.30 2.50
CA ASP A 172 8.48 11.73 2.58
C ASP A 172 7.62 12.47 3.62
N TRP A 173 6.34 12.08 3.75
CA TRP A 173 5.47 12.59 4.79
C TRP A 173 5.90 12.13 6.19
N GLN A 174 6.24 10.86 6.37
CA GLN A 174 6.78 10.36 7.65
C GLN A 174 8.03 11.14 8.07
N ARG A 175 8.93 11.38 7.13
CA ARG A 175 10.13 12.20 7.39
C ARG A 175 9.78 13.62 7.78
N LEU A 176 8.80 14.25 7.10
CA LEU A 176 8.33 15.59 7.44
C LEU A 176 7.83 15.64 8.89
N LEU A 177 7.07 14.65 9.32
CA LEU A 177 6.60 14.55 10.71
C LEU A 177 7.76 14.41 11.71
N GLN A 178 8.78 13.64 11.37
CA GLN A 178 9.96 13.43 12.22
C GLN A 178 10.85 14.67 12.31
N THR A 179 10.99 15.44 11.24
CA THR A 179 11.85 16.64 11.19
C THR A 179 11.18 17.91 11.70
N GLY A 180 9.88 17.86 11.91
CA GLY A 180 9.07 18.95 12.44
C GLY A 180 8.05 19.48 11.43
N LEU A 181 6.81 19.42 11.84
CA LEU A 181 5.67 19.92 11.07
C LEU A 181 5.65 21.45 11.08
N SER A 182 5.63 22.05 9.88
CA SER A 182 5.47 23.50 9.72
C SER A 182 4.62 23.81 8.48
N ARG A 183 4.04 25.00 8.42
CA ARG A 183 3.27 25.47 7.25
C ARG A 183 4.10 25.42 5.98
N ARG A 184 5.34 25.89 6.06
CA ARG A 184 6.28 25.85 4.93
C ARG A 184 6.55 24.41 4.48
N ALA A 185 6.83 23.50 5.40
CA ALA A 185 7.10 22.11 5.06
C ALA A 185 5.90 21.43 4.37
N ILE A 186 4.66 21.74 4.77
CA ILE A 186 3.44 21.25 4.09
C ILE A 186 3.33 21.84 2.67
N VAL A 187 3.57 23.13 2.48
CA VAL A 187 3.54 23.77 1.15
C VAL A 187 4.62 23.18 0.24
N ASP A 188 5.83 22.99 0.75
CA ASP A 188 6.95 22.41 0.00
C ASP A 188 6.66 20.95 -0.37
N PHE A 189 6.06 20.17 0.55
CA PHE A 189 5.60 18.81 0.31
C PHE A 189 4.51 18.78 -0.77
N HIS A 190 3.46 19.62 -0.65
CA HIS A 190 2.40 19.71 -1.65
C HIS A 190 2.95 20.07 -3.04
N SER A 191 3.91 20.99 -3.10
CA SER A 191 4.53 21.44 -4.35
C SER A 191 5.31 20.31 -5.06
N ARG A 192 5.91 19.39 -4.31
CA ARG A 192 6.58 18.20 -4.87
C ARG A 192 5.61 17.21 -5.51
N TYR A 193 4.43 17.03 -4.92
CA TYR A 193 3.45 16.03 -5.37
C TYR A 193 2.32 16.59 -6.23
N LYS A 194 2.25 17.91 -6.46
CA LYS A 194 1.15 18.57 -7.19
C LYS A 194 0.91 18.01 -8.59
N TYR A 195 1.97 17.64 -9.31
CA TYR A 195 1.84 17.13 -10.68
C TYR A 195 1.43 15.65 -10.70
N GLN A 196 1.87 14.85 -9.75
CA GLN A 196 1.38 13.48 -9.54
C GLN A 196 -0.11 13.50 -9.18
N LEU A 197 -0.53 14.42 -8.30
CA LEU A 197 -1.94 14.64 -7.98
C LEU A 197 -2.75 15.05 -9.22
N MET A 198 -2.23 16.00 -10.01
CA MET A 198 -2.86 16.47 -11.24
C MET A 198 -3.03 15.33 -12.25
N ALA A 199 -2.04 14.43 -12.38
CA ALA A 199 -2.10 13.25 -13.22
C ALA A 199 -3.07 12.19 -12.70
N SER A 200 -3.10 11.96 -11.39
CA SER A 200 -3.94 10.92 -10.76
C SER A 200 -5.39 11.37 -10.61
N ASN A 201 -5.62 12.59 -10.11
CA ASN A 201 -6.96 13.10 -9.82
C ASN A 201 -7.03 14.64 -9.94
N PRO A 202 -7.36 15.19 -11.13
CA PRO A 202 -7.43 16.63 -11.33
C PRO A 202 -8.41 17.38 -10.43
N LEU A 203 -9.50 16.73 -9.99
CA LEU A 203 -10.46 17.34 -9.07
C LEU A 203 -9.85 17.49 -7.67
N GLU A 204 -9.23 16.43 -7.16
CA GLU A 204 -8.56 16.44 -5.86
C GLU A 204 -7.31 17.34 -5.88
N TYR A 205 -6.59 17.44 -6.98
CA TYR A 205 -5.50 18.42 -7.15
C TYR A 205 -5.99 19.84 -6.84
N LYS A 206 -7.14 20.26 -7.42
CA LYS A 206 -7.70 21.58 -7.17
C LYS A 206 -8.22 21.73 -5.73
N ALA A 207 -8.84 20.69 -5.18
CA ALA A 207 -9.38 20.68 -3.81
C ALA A 207 -8.24 20.79 -2.77
N LEU A 208 -7.18 19.98 -2.92
CA LEU A 208 -6.00 20.01 -2.05
C LEU A 208 -5.23 21.32 -2.17
N GLY A 209 -5.13 21.88 -3.39
CA GLY A 209 -4.50 23.21 -3.61
C GLY A 209 -5.23 24.32 -2.85
N ARG A 210 -6.58 24.35 -2.91
CA ARG A 210 -7.37 25.32 -2.12
C ARG A 210 -7.20 25.08 -0.61
N ARG A 211 -7.18 23.82 -0.17
CA ARG A 211 -6.96 23.47 1.24
C ARG A 211 -5.61 23.98 1.74
N VAL A 212 -4.54 23.79 0.96
CA VAL A 212 -3.20 24.30 1.31
C VAL A 212 -3.14 25.82 1.28
N ALA A 213 -3.86 26.50 0.38
CA ALA A 213 -3.95 27.95 0.35
C ALA A 213 -4.58 28.53 1.63
N ALA A 214 -5.55 27.81 2.22
CA ALA A 214 -6.20 28.18 3.48
C ALA A 214 -5.45 27.68 4.74
N LEU A 215 -4.25 27.13 4.60
CA LEU A 215 -3.48 26.51 5.71
C LEU A 215 -3.23 27.48 6.89
N ALA A 216 -3.14 28.78 6.63
CA ALA A 216 -2.92 29.78 7.68
C ALA A 216 -4.11 29.88 8.68
N GLU A 217 -5.30 29.45 8.26
CA GLU A 217 -6.53 29.54 9.03
C GLU A 217 -6.72 28.35 10.00
N HIS A 218 -5.80 27.35 9.95
CA HIS A 218 -5.94 26.10 10.70
C HIS A 218 -4.74 25.86 11.64
N ALA A 219 -5.00 25.14 12.74
CA ALA A 219 -3.94 24.52 13.53
C ALA A 219 -3.31 23.37 12.74
N LEU A 220 -1.99 23.23 12.81
CA LEU A 220 -1.26 22.23 11.99
C LEU A 220 -1.63 20.79 12.37
N GLU A 221 -1.84 20.56 13.65
CA GLU A 221 -2.19 19.27 14.23
C GLU A 221 -3.53 18.76 13.71
N ASP A 222 -4.49 19.66 13.49
CA ASP A 222 -5.82 19.33 12.96
C ASP A 222 -5.81 19.24 11.42
N PHE A 223 -5.01 20.07 10.78
CA PHE A 223 -4.92 20.12 9.32
C PHE A 223 -4.20 18.90 8.73
N ALA A 224 -3.04 18.55 9.28
CA ALA A 224 -2.09 17.64 8.67
C ALA A 224 -2.63 16.21 8.45
N PRO A 225 -3.30 15.55 9.42
CA PRO A 225 -3.82 14.20 9.22
C PRO A 225 -4.84 14.13 8.08
N GLY A 226 -5.81 15.04 8.11
CA GLY A 226 -6.86 15.07 7.09
C GLY A 226 -6.35 15.46 5.70
N TYR A 227 -5.35 16.34 5.60
CA TYR A 227 -4.67 16.68 4.34
C TYR A 227 -3.96 15.45 3.76
N PHE A 228 -3.17 14.76 4.59
CA PHE A 228 -2.40 13.60 4.13
C PHE A 228 -3.30 12.44 3.69
N SER A 229 -4.33 12.13 4.47
CA SER A 229 -5.31 11.11 4.10
C SER A 229 -6.01 11.41 2.77
N GLN A 230 -6.40 12.67 2.54
CA GLN A 230 -6.99 13.10 1.27
C GLN A 230 -5.99 12.97 0.10
N LEU A 231 -4.73 13.35 0.32
CA LEU A 231 -3.65 13.20 -0.68
C LEU A 231 -3.43 11.74 -1.05
N MET A 232 -3.32 10.84 -0.06
CA MET A 232 -3.10 9.41 -0.31
C MET A 232 -4.27 8.77 -1.05
N ARG A 233 -5.51 9.13 -0.72
CA ARG A 233 -6.71 8.69 -1.46
C ARG A 233 -6.70 9.19 -2.90
N ALA A 234 -6.31 10.45 -3.13
CA ALA A 234 -6.23 11.02 -4.46
C ALA A 234 -5.18 10.33 -5.34
N LEU A 235 -4.00 10.01 -4.76
CA LEU A 235 -2.92 9.29 -5.44
C LEU A 235 -3.26 7.81 -5.69
N LYS A 236 -4.25 7.22 -5.01
CA LYS A 236 -4.62 5.80 -5.20
C LYS A 236 -5.13 5.50 -6.62
N LYS A 237 -5.67 6.49 -7.32
CA LYS A 237 -6.09 6.35 -8.72
C LYS A 237 -4.86 6.40 -9.64
N PRO A 238 -4.57 5.35 -10.41
CA PRO A 238 -3.47 5.38 -11.37
C PRO A 238 -3.68 6.49 -12.43
N ALA A 239 -2.62 7.17 -12.78
CA ALA A 239 -2.64 8.14 -13.87
C ALA A 239 -2.82 7.43 -15.22
N THR A 240 -3.46 8.10 -16.17
CA THR A 240 -3.65 7.62 -17.53
C THR A 240 -2.71 8.35 -18.49
N ARG A 241 -2.49 7.77 -19.69
CA ARG A 241 -1.73 8.46 -20.75
C ARG A 241 -2.27 9.87 -21.02
N GLY A 242 -3.60 10.02 -21.07
CA GLY A 242 -4.22 11.34 -21.32
C GLY A 242 -3.96 12.35 -20.20
N THR A 243 -4.01 11.90 -18.93
CA THR A 243 -3.71 12.80 -17.81
C THR A 243 -2.24 13.15 -17.72
N HIS A 244 -1.31 12.24 -18.06
CA HIS A 244 0.12 12.58 -18.20
C HIS A 244 0.35 13.63 -19.30
N CYS A 245 -0.27 13.47 -20.47
CA CYS A 245 -0.20 14.48 -21.55
C CYS A 245 -0.68 15.85 -21.08
N ASN A 246 -1.79 15.90 -20.33
CA ASN A 246 -2.29 17.17 -19.77
C ASN A 246 -1.30 17.81 -18.79
N VAL A 247 -0.64 17.05 -17.96
CA VAL A 247 0.42 17.55 -17.07
C VAL A 247 1.60 18.10 -17.87
N LEU A 248 2.05 17.38 -18.90
CA LEU A 248 3.15 17.82 -19.76
C LEU A 248 2.80 19.12 -20.51
N LEU A 249 1.57 19.23 -21.04
CA LEU A 249 1.08 20.47 -21.67
C LEU A 249 1.01 21.63 -20.67
N HIS A 250 0.62 21.36 -19.42
CA HIS A 250 0.63 22.38 -18.37
C HIS A 250 2.06 22.84 -18.06
N LEU A 251 3.01 21.90 -17.94
CA LEU A 251 4.44 22.22 -17.71
C LEU A 251 5.06 22.98 -18.88
N SER A 252 4.75 22.61 -20.13
CA SER A 252 5.26 23.30 -21.33
C SER A 252 4.80 24.77 -21.40
N GLY A 253 3.63 25.07 -20.78
CA GLY A 253 3.17 26.45 -20.67
C GLY A 253 4.13 27.40 -19.95
N TYR A 254 4.87 26.87 -18.95
CA TYR A 254 5.89 27.66 -18.25
C TYR A 254 7.19 27.86 -19.05
N LEU A 255 7.39 27.06 -20.09
CA LEU A 255 8.59 27.14 -20.92
C LEU A 255 8.42 28.06 -22.13
N LYS A 256 7.20 28.52 -22.46
CA LYS A 256 6.91 29.33 -23.64
C LYS A 256 7.76 30.61 -23.68
N ASP A 257 7.84 31.29 -22.53
CA ASP A 257 8.59 32.58 -22.45
C ASP A 257 10.11 32.36 -22.48
N ALA A 258 10.59 31.16 -22.13
CA ALA A 258 12.01 30.82 -22.13
C ALA A 258 12.51 30.23 -23.47
N LEU A 259 11.58 29.65 -24.27
CA LEU A 259 11.94 28.95 -25.51
C LEU A 259 11.83 29.88 -26.74
N GLY A 260 11.32 31.11 -26.58
CA GLY A 260 11.10 32.06 -27.71
C GLY A 260 9.97 31.59 -28.62
N SER A 261 9.34 32.51 -29.27
CA SER A 261 8.38 32.24 -30.35
C SER A 261 9.16 32.16 -31.69
N ASP A 262 9.77 31.01 -31.97
CA ASP A 262 10.17 30.63 -33.31
C ASP A 262 9.15 29.71 -33.96
#